data_5ecbf37685b8a99895616fc1460d7846
#
_entry.id   5ecbf37685b8a99895616fc1460d7846
#
_cell.length_a   1.000
_cell.length_b   1.000
_cell.length_c   1.000
_cell.angle_alpha   90.00
_cell.angle_beta   90.00
_cell.angle_gamma   90.00
#
_symmetry.space_group_name_H-M   'P 1'
#
loop_
_entity.id
_entity.type
_entity.pdbx_description
1 polymer ?
#
loop_
_entity_poly.entity_id
_entity_poly.type
_entity_poly.pdbx_seq_one_letter_code
_entity_poly.pdbx_strand_id
1 'polypeptide(L)'
;MLVLKGESMIISIEGHTPDVSSAAFVADNATVCGDVKVGKDSSIWFGAVLRAECKPLRIGDRTNVQDNVVVHIDSGFPVTIGSDVTVGHGAVVHGCTVEDGVLIGMGSTILNGAVIGKGSVVAAGALVLEGAVVPPYSLVAGVPAKVKKTLSAEEAKNRIDYYTPRYVREAKLYAGSN
;
A
#
# COMPACT_ATOMS: atom_id res chain seq x y z
N MET A 1 27.37 20.46 3.09
CA MET A 1 26.17 20.13 3.86
C MET A 1 26.23 18.63 4.12
N LEU A 2 26.43 18.23 5.37
CA LEU A 2 26.51 16.80 5.71
C LEU A 2 25.10 16.24 5.62
N VAL A 3 24.79 15.50 4.57
CA VAL A 3 23.55 14.70 4.53
C VAL A 3 23.83 13.47 5.39
N LEU A 4 23.26 13.42 6.59
CA LEU A 4 23.28 12.20 7.37
C LEU A 4 22.41 11.20 6.63
N LYS A 5 23.01 10.11 6.13
CA LYS A 5 22.25 8.96 5.63
C LYS A 5 21.51 8.35 6.84
N GLY A 6 20.18 8.47 6.84
CA GLY A 6 19.33 7.66 7.70
C GLY A 6 19.29 6.24 7.14
N GLU A 7 19.20 5.25 8.01
CA GLU A 7 18.86 3.89 7.60
C GLU A 7 17.37 3.69 7.89
N SER A 8 16.61 3.13 6.93
CA SER A 8 15.21 2.74 7.17
C SER A 8 15.12 1.87 8.42
N MET A 9 14.12 2.11 9.25
CA MET A 9 13.93 1.32 10.48
C MET A 9 13.33 -0.05 10.13
N ILE A 10 14.19 -1.03 9.88
CA ILE A 10 13.81 -2.42 9.67
C ILE A 10 13.92 -3.14 11.01
N ILE A 11 12.79 -3.54 11.58
CA ILE A 11 12.71 -4.05 12.96
C ILE A 11 12.23 -5.49 12.96
N SER A 12 13.06 -6.39 13.46
CA SER A 12 12.68 -7.80 13.69
C SER A 12 11.79 -7.91 14.93
N ILE A 13 10.69 -8.62 14.82
CA ILE A 13 9.76 -8.89 15.94
C ILE A 13 9.45 -10.39 15.95
N GLU A 14 9.57 -11.02 17.12
CA GLU A 14 9.27 -12.46 17.35
C GLU A 14 9.92 -13.38 16.32
N GLY A 15 11.16 -13.08 15.92
CA GLY A 15 11.94 -13.90 14.98
C GLY A 15 11.62 -13.62 13.51
N HIS A 16 10.70 -12.73 13.20
CA HIS A 16 10.39 -12.30 11.84
C HIS A 16 11.13 -11.01 11.50
N THR A 17 11.96 -11.07 10.47
CA THR A 17 12.66 -9.91 9.89
C THR A 17 11.99 -9.53 8.58
N PRO A 18 11.64 -8.24 8.38
CA PRO A 18 11.06 -7.80 7.11
C PRO A 18 11.95 -8.11 5.91
N ASP A 19 11.35 -8.66 4.85
CA ASP A 19 12.00 -8.86 3.55
C ASP A 19 11.60 -7.73 2.59
N VAL A 20 12.47 -6.75 2.48
CA VAL A 20 12.32 -5.61 1.55
C VAL A 20 13.37 -5.65 0.44
N SER A 21 14.10 -6.75 0.30
CA SER A 21 15.25 -6.89 -0.62
C SER A 21 14.90 -6.73 -2.10
N SER A 22 13.65 -6.99 -2.47
CA SER A 22 13.14 -6.84 -3.84
C SER A 22 12.56 -5.45 -4.13
N ALA A 23 12.38 -4.60 -3.11
CA ALA A 23 11.85 -3.26 -3.28
C ALA A 23 12.80 -2.38 -4.11
N ALA A 24 12.23 -1.51 -4.95
CA ALA A 24 13.02 -0.52 -5.69
C ALA A 24 13.50 0.61 -4.78
N PHE A 25 12.76 0.93 -3.74
CA PHE A 25 13.07 2.00 -2.80
C PHE A 25 12.37 1.79 -1.46
N VAL A 26 13.09 2.02 -0.37
CA VAL A 26 12.55 2.17 0.99
C VAL A 26 13.16 3.44 1.56
N ALA A 27 12.32 4.41 1.91
CA ALA A 27 12.78 5.70 2.42
C ALA A 27 13.47 5.54 3.80
N ASP A 28 14.50 6.33 4.05
CA ASP A 28 15.33 6.25 5.27
C ASP A 28 14.52 6.43 6.56
N ASN A 29 13.40 7.16 6.52
CA ASN A 29 12.51 7.37 7.65
C ASN A 29 11.23 6.51 7.59
N ALA A 30 11.16 5.54 6.70
CA ALA A 30 10.10 4.53 6.73
C ALA A 30 10.38 3.49 7.83
N THR A 31 9.33 3.01 8.47
CA THR A 31 9.42 1.98 9.51
C THR A 31 8.75 0.70 9.02
N VAL A 32 9.50 -0.41 9.01
CA VAL A 32 8.98 -1.72 8.60
C VAL A 32 9.30 -2.76 9.69
N CYS A 33 8.25 -3.36 10.28
CA CYS A 33 8.39 -4.20 11.45
C CYS A 33 7.73 -5.58 11.26
N GLY A 34 8.40 -6.66 11.68
CA GLY A 34 7.84 -8.00 11.81
C GLY A 34 7.73 -8.76 10.49
N ASP A 35 6.68 -9.58 10.33
CA ASP A 35 6.48 -10.45 9.15
C ASP A 35 5.95 -9.68 7.94
N VAL A 36 6.80 -8.82 7.38
CA VAL A 36 6.51 -8.02 6.18
C VAL A 36 7.32 -8.55 5.01
N LYS A 37 6.66 -8.69 3.84
CA LYS A 37 7.35 -8.96 2.58
C LYS A 37 6.89 -7.97 1.51
N VAL A 38 7.86 -7.34 0.83
CA VAL A 38 7.63 -6.37 -0.25
C VAL A 38 8.09 -6.93 -1.57
N GLY A 39 7.21 -6.90 -2.57
CA GLY A 39 7.46 -7.42 -3.91
C GLY A 39 8.39 -6.57 -4.75
N LYS A 40 8.74 -7.13 -5.91
CA LYS A 40 9.72 -6.56 -6.83
C LYS A 40 9.26 -5.20 -7.38
N ASP A 41 10.23 -4.28 -7.51
CA ASP A 41 10.02 -2.92 -8.02
C ASP A 41 8.97 -2.09 -7.25
N SER A 42 8.57 -2.54 -6.06
CA SER A 42 7.68 -1.78 -5.17
C SER A 42 8.46 -0.73 -4.38
N SER A 43 7.75 0.26 -3.82
CA SER A 43 8.38 1.38 -3.11
C SER A 43 7.63 1.76 -1.84
N ILE A 44 8.39 2.04 -0.78
CA ILE A 44 7.90 2.49 0.51
C ILE A 44 8.45 3.91 0.76
N TRP A 45 7.55 4.87 0.83
CA TRP A 45 7.91 6.28 0.84
C TRP A 45 8.04 6.86 2.26
N PHE A 46 8.34 8.17 2.32
CA PHE A 46 8.75 8.84 3.54
C PHE A 46 7.68 8.79 4.64
N GLY A 47 8.10 8.42 5.85
CA GLY A 47 7.22 8.33 7.01
C GLY A 47 6.18 7.21 6.96
N ALA A 48 6.20 6.34 5.96
CA ALA A 48 5.31 5.18 5.92
C ALA A 48 5.65 4.18 7.04
N VAL A 49 4.62 3.58 7.64
CA VAL A 49 4.75 2.58 8.70
C VAL A 49 4.05 1.30 8.29
N LEU A 50 4.80 0.21 8.18
CA LEU A 50 4.31 -1.14 7.90
C LEU A 50 4.62 -2.02 9.12
N ARG A 51 3.59 -2.49 9.83
CA ARG A 51 3.77 -3.19 11.09
C ARG A 51 2.98 -4.50 11.13
N ALA A 52 3.68 -5.63 11.36
CA ALA A 52 3.12 -6.99 11.26
C ALA A 52 3.68 -7.90 12.37
N GLU A 53 3.15 -7.77 13.59
CA GLU A 53 3.63 -8.49 14.76
C GLU A 53 3.13 -9.93 14.83
N CYS A 54 1.85 -10.16 14.54
CA CYS A 54 1.19 -11.45 14.81
C CYS A 54 0.55 -12.10 13.57
N LYS A 55 0.49 -11.40 12.44
CA LYS A 55 -0.01 -11.89 11.15
C LYS A 55 0.83 -11.33 10.01
N PRO A 56 0.91 -12.04 8.87
CA PRO A 56 1.69 -11.59 7.74
C PRO A 56 1.12 -10.31 7.09
N LEU A 57 2.03 -9.46 6.61
CA LEU A 57 1.77 -8.35 5.72
C LEU A 57 2.50 -8.59 4.41
N ARG A 58 1.78 -8.67 3.32
CA ARG A 58 2.32 -8.97 1.98
C ARG A 58 1.98 -7.87 1.01
N ILE A 59 2.98 -7.38 0.30
CA ILE A 59 2.84 -6.38 -0.78
C ILE A 59 3.36 -7.01 -2.06
N GLY A 60 2.56 -6.96 -3.11
CA GLY A 60 2.91 -7.44 -4.44
C GLY A 60 3.92 -6.58 -5.17
N ASP A 61 4.11 -6.85 -6.45
CA ASP A 61 5.11 -6.18 -7.29
C ASP A 61 4.64 -4.81 -7.78
N ARG A 62 5.58 -3.88 -8.02
CA ARG A 62 5.34 -2.53 -8.59
C ARG A 62 4.28 -1.72 -7.84
N THR A 63 4.06 -2.04 -6.58
CA THR A 63 3.13 -1.35 -5.70
C THR A 63 3.85 -0.20 -4.97
N ASN A 64 3.21 0.96 -4.89
CA ASN A 64 3.76 2.09 -4.17
C ASN A 64 2.93 2.40 -2.91
N VAL A 65 3.61 2.46 -1.77
CA VAL A 65 3.06 2.84 -0.47
C VAL A 65 3.60 4.23 -0.16
N GLN A 66 2.75 5.25 -0.36
CA GLN A 66 3.18 6.65 -0.36
C GLN A 66 3.43 7.22 1.04
N ASP A 67 3.81 8.49 1.08
CA ASP A 67 4.24 9.16 2.31
C ASP A 67 3.17 9.10 3.41
N ASN A 68 3.61 8.84 4.64
CA ASN A 68 2.78 8.77 5.85
C ASN A 68 1.63 7.75 5.80
N VAL A 69 1.69 6.76 4.91
CA VAL A 69 0.74 5.64 4.90
C VAL A 69 0.99 4.75 6.11
N VAL A 70 -0.08 4.28 6.74
CA VAL A 70 -0.01 3.26 7.79
C VAL A 70 -0.63 1.97 7.29
N VAL A 71 0.15 0.88 7.33
CA VAL A 71 -0.34 -0.48 7.04
C VAL A 71 -0.15 -1.32 8.29
N HIS A 72 -1.24 -1.87 8.82
CA HIS A 72 -1.21 -2.68 10.02
C HIS A 72 -2.16 -3.87 9.94
N ILE A 73 -1.79 -4.93 10.60
CA ILE A 73 -2.55 -6.17 10.72
C ILE A 73 -3.37 -6.18 12.03
N ASP A 74 -4.20 -7.18 12.21
CA ASP A 74 -4.81 -7.53 13.50
C ASP A 74 -4.75 -9.06 13.69
N SER A 75 -5.02 -9.53 14.91
CA SER A 75 -4.88 -10.96 15.31
C SER A 75 -5.65 -11.94 14.42
N GLY A 76 -6.79 -11.55 13.88
CA GLY A 76 -7.60 -12.31 12.92
C GLY A 76 -7.44 -11.89 11.47
N PHE A 77 -6.71 -10.79 11.18
CA PHE A 77 -6.78 -10.08 9.92
C PHE A 77 -5.38 -9.73 9.38
N PRO A 78 -4.77 -10.60 8.56
CA PRO A 78 -3.56 -10.28 7.83
C PRO A 78 -3.83 -9.14 6.82
N VAL A 79 -2.76 -8.55 6.29
CA VAL A 79 -2.86 -7.63 5.16
C VAL A 79 -2.24 -8.24 3.92
N THR A 80 -3.00 -8.20 2.82
CA THR A 80 -2.49 -8.50 1.49
C THR A 80 -2.79 -7.33 0.57
N ILE A 81 -1.74 -6.76 -0.02
CA ILE A 81 -1.83 -5.73 -1.06
C ILE A 81 -1.24 -6.33 -2.34
N GLY A 82 -2.02 -6.38 -3.38
CA GLY A 82 -1.63 -6.95 -4.67
C GLY A 82 -0.55 -6.16 -5.42
N SER A 83 -0.36 -6.52 -6.66
CA SER A 83 0.58 -5.87 -7.59
C SER A 83 -0.05 -4.65 -8.28
N ASP A 84 0.79 -3.72 -8.73
CA ASP A 84 0.36 -2.51 -9.45
C ASP A 84 -0.62 -1.63 -8.65
N VAL A 85 -0.58 -1.71 -7.32
CA VAL A 85 -1.43 -0.93 -6.41
C VAL A 85 -0.77 0.42 -6.10
N THR A 86 -1.57 1.46 -6.05
CA THR A 86 -1.17 2.76 -5.52
C THR A 86 -1.88 3.01 -4.19
N VAL A 87 -1.11 3.12 -3.10
CA VAL A 87 -1.63 3.52 -1.78
C VAL A 87 -1.26 4.98 -1.55
N GLY A 88 -2.25 5.85 -1.66
CA GLY A 88 -2.08 7.31 -1.61
C GLY A 88 -1.70 7.83 -0.24
N HIS A 89 -1.01 8.97 -0.23
CA HIS A 89 -0.46 9.62 0.96
C HIS A 89 -1.42 9.64 2.15
N GLY A 90 -0.93 9.27 3.33
CA GLY A 90 -1.68 9.31 4.58
C GLY A 90 -2.85 8.33 4.70
N ALA A 91 -3.00 7.38 3.77
CA ALA A 91 -4.03 6.36 3.88
C ALA A 91 -3.73 5.37 5.02
N VAL A 92 -4.78 4.79 5.60
CA VAL A 92 -4.70 3.71 6.59
C VAL A 92 -5.26 2.43 5.99
N VAL A 93 -4.43 1.39 5.92
CA VAL A 93 -4.79 0.06 5.40
C VAL A 93 -4.64 -0.95 6.53
N HIS A 94 -5.76 -1.39 7.08
CA HIS A 94 -5.77 -2.17 8.32
C HIS A 94 -6.49 -3.50 8.12
N GLY A 95 -5.78 -4.63 8.33
CA GLY A 95 -6.34 -5.97 8.38
C GLY A 95 -7.17 -6.39 7.16
N CYS A 96 -6.82 -6.00 5.94
CA CYS A 96 -7.65 -6.13 4.76
C CYS A 96 -6.93 -6.72 3.55
N THR A 97 -7.71 -7.03 2.52
CA THR A 97 -7.20 -7.48 1.22
C THR A 97 -7.44 -6.41 0.17
N VAL A 98 -6.40 -6.01 -0.53
CA VAL A 98 -6.41 -5.09 -1.67
C VAL A 98 -5.91 -5.87 -2.88
N GLU A 99 -6.76 -6.10 -3.87
CA GLU A 99 -6.39 -6.83 -5.07
C GLU A 99 -5.58 -5.98 -6.06
N ASP A 100 -5.11 -6.60 -7.14
CA ASP A 100 -4.23 -5.96 -8.12
C ASP A 100 -4.83 -4.72 -8.77
N GLY A 101 -3.97 -3.75 -9.09
CA GLY A 101 -4.32 -2.56 -9.84
C GLY A 101 -5.29 -1.60 -9.14
N VAL A 102 -5.48 -1.73 -7.84
CA VAL A 102 -6.32 -0.85 -7.05
C VAL A 102 -5.63 0.49 -6.80
N LEU A 103 -6.40 1.57 -6.78
CA LEU A 103 -5.96 2.85 -6.25
C LEU A 103 -6.67 3.14 -4.93
N ILE A 104 -5.89 3.24 -3.88
CA ILE A 104 -6.33 3.71 -2.56
C ILE A 104 -6.05 5.21 -2.49
N GLY A 105 -7.09 6.02 -2.40
CA GLY A 105 -7.00 7.47 -2.39
C GLY A 105 -6.37 8.03 -1.11
N MET A 106 -5.77 9.20 -1.21
CA MET A 106 -5.10 9.89 -0.10
C MET A 106 -6.01 10.05 1.12
N GLY A 107 -5.48 9.77 2.30
CA GLY A 107 -6.21 9.93 3.57
C GLY A 107 -7.42 9.02 3.74
N SER A 108 -7.62 8.01 2.89
CA SER A 108 -8.70 7.03 3.08
C SER A 108 -8.35 6.02 4.17
N THR A 109 -9.37 5.38 4.73
CA THR A 109 -9.23 4.35 5.76
C THR A 109 -9.97 3.08 5.34
N ILE A 110 -9.26 1.95 5.41
CA ILE A 110 -9.81 0.62 5.10
C ILE A 110 -9.66 -0.25 6.34
N LEU A 111 -10.77 -0.81 6.82
CA LEU A 111 -10.86 -1.54 8.09
C LEU A 111 -10.78 -3.06 7.90
N ASN A 112 -10.69 -3.78 9.03
CA ASN A 112 -10.48 -5.22 9.12
C ASN A 112 -11.44 -6.03 8.25
N GLY A 113 -10.91 -7.06 7.60
CA GLY A 113 -11.70 -8.00 6.79
C GLY A 113 -12.26 -7.40 5.50
N ALA A 114 -12.03 -6.11 5.22
CA ALA A 114 -12.47 -5.54 3.95
C ALA A 114 -11.71 -6.14 2.77
N VAL A 115 -12.40 -6.28 1.63
CA VAL A 115 -11.82 -6.73 0.37
C VAL A 115 -12.08 -5.66 -0.69
N ILE A 116 -10.99 -5.13 -1.26
CA ILE A 116 -11.06 -4.17 -2.36
C ILE A 116 -10.75 -4.89 -3.65
N GLY A 117 -11.79 -5.12 -4.45
CA GLY A 117 -11.68 -5.89 -5.70
C GLY A 117 -10.82 -5.21 -6.75
N LYS A 118 -10.21 -6.03 -7.58
CA LYS A 118 -9.26 -5.69 -8.66
C LYS A 118 -9.66 -4.44 -9.45
N GLY A 119 -8.70 -3.59 -9.72
CA GLY A 119 -8.86 -2.42 -10.57
C GLY A 119 -9.82 -1.35 -10.01
N SER A 120 -10.23 -1.46 -8.75
CA SER A 120 -11.12 -0.50 -8.10
C SER A 120 -10.39 0.78 -7.66
N VAL A 121 -11.16 1.77 -7.29
CA VAL A 121 -10.71 3.04 -6.71
C VAL A 121 -11.45 3.27 -5.40
N VAL A 122 -10.69 3.45 -4.33
CA VAL A 122 -11.19 4.05 -3.09
C VAL A 122 -10.87 5.54 -3.18
N ALA A 123 -11.88 6.40 -3.15
CA ALA A 123 -11.70 7.84 -3.26
C ALA A 123 -10.96 8.40 -2.03
N ALA A 124 -10.28 9.55 -2.22
CA ALA A 124 -9.60 10.23 -1.12
C ALA A 124 -10.55 10.52 0.06
N GLY A 125 -10.09 10.30 1.28
CA GLY A 125 -10.86 10.50 2.52
C GLY A 125 -12.02 9.54 2.73
N ALA A 126 -12.17 8.50 1.92
CA ALA A 126 -13.25 7.53 2.08
C ALA A 126 -12.99 6.57 3.26
N LEU A 127 -14.05 6.12 3.93
CA LEU A 127 -14.00 5.11 4.98
C LEU A 127 -14.67 3.82 4.52
N VAL A 128 -13.87 2.79 4.25
CA VAL A 128 -14.35 1.43 3.96
C VAL A 128 -14.48 0.67 5.27
N LEU A 129 -15.72 0.28 5.59
CA LEU A 129 -16.04 -0.39 6.85
C LEU A 129 -15.50 -1.81 6.92
N GLU A 130 -15.42 -2.31 8.13
CA GLU A 130 -15.04 -3.68 8.46
C GLU A 130 -15.90 -4.70 7.69
N GLY A 131 -15.25 -5.73 7.13
CA GLY A 131 -15.90 -6.79 6.36
C GLY A 131 -16.52 -6.35 5.04
N ALA A 132 -16.40 -5.10 4.63
CA ALA A 132 -16.96 -4.63 3.38
C ALA A 132 -16.29 -5.28 2.17
N VAL A 133 -17.10 -5.72 1.19
CA VAL A 133 -16.60 -6.24 -0.08
C VAL A 133 -16.90 -5.24 -1.18
N VAL A 134 -15.85 -4.63 -1.72
CA VAL A 134 -15.92 -3.75 -2.89
C VAL A 134 -15.74 -4.60 -4.14
N PRO A 135 -16.76 -4.67 -5.03
CA PRO A 135 -16.63 -5.44 -6.26
C PRO A 135 -15.49 -4.95 -7.14
N PRO A 136 -14.87 -5.82 -7.97
CA PRO A 136 -13.88 -5.39 -8.95
C PRO A 136 -14.36 -4.22 -9.82
N TYR A 137 -13.41 -3.36 -10.21
CA TYR A 137 -13.68 -2.21 -11.08
C TYR A 137 -14.72 -1.24 -10.54
N SER A 138 -14.75 -1.01 -9.23
CA SER A 138 -15.68 -0.09 -8.59
C SER A 138 -15.00 1.18 -8.11
N LEU A 139 -15.65 2.32 -8.29
CA LEU A 139 -15.32 3.55 -7.57
C LEU A 139 -16.17 3.61 -6.30
N VAL A 140 -15.53 3.61 -5.14
CA VAL A 140 -16.19 3.81 -3.85
C VAL A 140 -15.78 5.13 -3.22
N ALA A 141 -16.72 5.82 -2.59
CA ALA A 141 -16.47 7.14 -1.98
C ALA A 141 -17.43 7.43 -0.82
N GLY A 142 -16.99 8.28 0.11
CA GLY A 142 -17.76 8.80 1.22
C GLY A 142 -17.45 8.13 2.55
N VAL A 143 -18.12 8.59 3.61
CA VAL A 143 -18.02 8.09 5.00
C VAL A 143 -19.42 7.75 5.51
N PRO A 144 -19.83 6.47 5.57
CA PRO A 144 -19.08 5.31 5.05
C PRO A 144 -19.05 5.24 3.52
N ALA A 145 -18.02 4.57 2.98
CA ALA A 145 -17.85 4.42 1.54
C ALA A 145 -18.97 3.60 0.89
N LYS A 146 -19.44 4.06 -0.25
CA LYS A 146 -20.45 3.39 -1.08
C LYS A 146 -19.99 3.34 -2.52
N VAL A 147 -20.38 2.30 -3.25
CA VAL A 147 -20.15 2.23 -4.71
C VAL A 147 -20.86 3.41 -5.38
N LYS A 148 -20.11 4.19 -6.14
CA LYS A 148 -20.58 5.37 -6.89
C LYS A 148 -20.69 5.08 -8.37
N LYS A 149 -19.80 4.25 -8.89
CA LYS A 149 -19.67 3.98 -10.32
C LYS A 149 -18.98 2.62 -10.51
N THR A 150 -19.36 1.89 -11.55
CA THR A 150 -18.56 0.81 -12.12
C THR A 150 -17.61 1.38 -13.15
N LEU A 151 -16.36 1.00 -13.08
CA LEU A 151 -15.31 1.41 -14.00
C LEU A 151 -15.18 0.38 -15.12
N SER A 152 -14.74 0.79 -16.30
CA SER A 152 -14.35 -0.16 -17.33
C SER A 152 -12.96 -0.73 -17.04
N ALA A 153 -12.65 -1.90 -17.63
CA ALA A 153 -11.30 -2.46 -17.56
C ALA A 153 -10.25 -1.53 -18.21
N GLU A 154 -10.66 -0.76 -19.21
CA GLU A 154 -9.82 0.23 -19.88
C GLU A 154 -9.51 1.43 -18.95
N GLU A 155 -10.51 1.99 -18.24
CA GLU A 155 -10.28 3.03 -17.23
C GLU A 155 -9.31 2.56 -16.14
N ALA A 156 -9.44 1.32 -15.67
CA ALA A 156 -8.52 0.73 -14.70
C ALA A 156 -7.11 0.57 -15.28
N LYS A 157 -6.99 0.04 -16.50
CA LYS A 157 -5.71 -0.13 -17.18
C LYS A 157 -5.01 1.22 -17.41
N ASN A 158 -5.70 2.22 -17.90
CA ASN A 158 -5.12 3.55 -18.16
C ASN A 158 -4.57 4.19 -16.86
N ARG A 159 -5.24 3.97 -15.74
CA ARG A 159 -4.77 4.42 -14.43
C ARG A 159 -3.50 3.69 -13.99
N ILE A 160 -3.46 2.35 -14.13
CA ILE A 160 -2.28 1.55 -13.83
C ILE A 160 -1.10 2.02 -14.70
N ASP A 161 -1.32 2.14 -16.01
CA ASP A 161 -0.30 2.59 -16.97
C ASP A 161 0.23 4.00 -16.68
N TYR A 162 -0.58 4.84 -16.02
CA TYR A 162 -0.16 6.19 -15.61
C TYR A 162 0.66 6.18 -14.32
N TYR A 163 0.18 5.52 -13.26
CA TYR A 163 0.82 5.59 -11.93
C TYR A 163 1.97 4.62 -11.78
N THR A 164 1.80 3.35 -12.15
CA THR A 164 2.78 2.30 -11.87
C THR A 164 4.16 2.57 -12.48
N PRO A 165 4.31 2.83 -13.79
CA PRO A 165 5.64 3.09 -14.36
C PRO A 165 6.29 4.35 -13.80
N ARG A 166 5.48 5.36 -13.48
CA ARG A 166 5.95 6.60 -12.88
C ARG A 166 6.59 6.36 -11.52
N TYR A 167 5.89 5.66 -10.61
CA TYR A 167 6.42 5.39 -9.27
C TYR A 167 7.59 4.42 -9.28
N VAL A 168 7.62 3.43 -10.17
CA VAL A 168 8.79 2.56 -10.36
C VAL A 168 10.02 3.38 -10.81
N ARG A 169 9.84 4.31 -11.74
CA ARG A 169 10.92 5.19 -12.19
C ARG A 169 11.38 6.13 -11.08
N GLU A 170 10.47 6.79 -10.39
CA GLU A 170 10.78 7.71 -9.29
C GLU A 170 11.51 6.97 -8.16
N ALA A 171 11.04 5.79 -7.77
CA ALA A 171 11.70 4.95 -6.77
C ALA A 171 13.17 4.67 -7.12
N LYS A 172 13.46 4.33 -8.37
CA LYS A 172 14.84 4.09 -8.84
C LYS A 172 15.71 5.37 -8.84
N LEU A 173 15.11 6.54 -9.11
CA LEU A 173 15.81 7.81 -9.01
C LEU A 173 16.21 8.12 -7.55
N TYR A 174 15.28 7.93 -6.62
CA TYR A 174 15.55 8.14 -5.18
C TYR A 174 16.58 7.14 -4.64
N ALA A 175 16.50 5.86 -5.04
CA ALA A 175 17.48 4.85 -4.66
C ALA A 175 18.89 5.14 -5.20
N GLY A 176 19.02 5.73 -6.40
CA GLY A 176 20.30 6.12 -7.00
C GLY A 176 20.85 7.47 -6.50
N SER A 177 20.07 8.21 -5.71
CA SER A 177 20.47 9.52 -5.15
C SER A 177 21.13 9.41 -3.77
N ASN A 178 21.22 8.19 -3.22
CA ASN A 178 21.78 7.89 -1.89
C ASN A 178 23.22 7.38 -1.95
#